data_cbca018681edcd6927844390d794a6b5
#
_entry.id   cbca018681edcd6927844390d794a6b5
#
_cell.length_a   1.000
_cell.length_b   1.000
_cell.length_c   1.000
_cell.angle_alpha   90.00
_cell.angle_beta   90.00
_cell.angle_gamma   90.00
#
_symmetry.space_group_name_H-M   'P 1'
#
loop_
_entity.id
_entity.type
_entity.pdbx_description
1 polymer ?
#
loop_
_entity_poly.entity_id
_entity_poly.type
_entity_poly.pdbx_seq_one_letter_code
_entity_poly.pdbx_strand_id
1 'polypeptide(L)'
;MNDPAVEVRFTGQNERPAGRDARLDNEVYRALEAAATRVYNTTTLPTMSTGATDMAQLRAKGVQCFGIGSATDFEDPPKGFGAHSDQERLLESELHRFVRFNWDAITNIARAR
;
A
#
# COMPACT_ATOMS: atom_id res chain seq x y z
N MET A 1 -10.27 -25.29 13.63
CA MET A 1 -10.04 -26.63 13.05
C MET A 1 -9.24 -27.41 14.08
N ASN A 2 -9.80 -28.47 14.63
CA ASN A 2 -9.15 -29.23 15.68
C ASN A 2 -8.95 -30.67 15.14
N ASP A 3 -8.09 -30.79 14.14
CA ASP A 3 -7.73 -32.08 13.52
C ASP A 3 -6.40 -32.55 14.16
N PRO A 4 -6.38 -33.67 14.90
CA PRO A 4 -5.18 -34.18 15.55
C PRO A 4 -4.09 -34.63 14.57
N ALA A 5 -4.40 -34.77 13.28
CA ALA A 5 -3.42 -35.09 12.25
C ALA A 5 -2.70 -33.83 11.70
N VAL A 6 -3.15 -32.62 12.10
CA VAL A 6 -2.56 -31.34 11.67
C VAL A 6 -1.80 -30.73 12.82
N GLU A 7 -0.48 -30.66 12.71
CA GLU A 7 0.39 -29.96 13.65
C GLU A 7 0.80 -28.60 13.06
N VAL A 8 0.52 -27.52 13.78
CA VAL A 8 0.99 -26.18 13.42
C VAL A 8 2.17 -25.81 14.28
N ARG A 9 3.33 -25.61 13.66
CA ARG A 9 4.55 -25.19 14.33
C ARG A 9 5.02 -23.84 13.80
N PHE A 10 5.45 -22.97 14.70
CA PHE A 10 6.22 -21.79 14.34
C PHE A 10 7.65 -22.22 14.02
N THR A 11 8.11 -21.94 12.81
CA THR A 11 9.48 -22.37 12.40
C THR A 11 10.56 -21.39 12.86
N GLY A 12 10.19 -20.20 13.34
CA GLY A 12 11.13 -19.13 13.73
C GLY A 12 11.97 -18.56 12.58
N GLN A 13 11.86 -19.14 11.39
CA GLN A 13 12.54 -18.68 10.19
C GLN A 13 11.52 -17.93 9.34
N ASN A 14 11.80 -16.67 9.02
CA ASN A 14 10.93 -15.77 8.24
C ASN A 14 9.75 -15.16 9.01
N GLU A 15 9.80 -15.04 10.31
CA GLU A 15 8.84 -14.20 11.01
C GLU A 15 8.99 -12.76 10.52
N ARG A 16 7.91 -12.20 9.99
CA ARG A 16 7.90 -10.78 9.66
C ARG A 16 7.80 -9.99 10.94
N PRO A 17 8.69 -9.02 11.16
CA PRO A 17 8.63 -8.23 12.36
C PRO A 17 7.31 -7.49 12.42
N ALA A 18 6.67 -7.47 13.60
CA ALA A 18 5.56 -6.57 13.87
C ALA A 18 6.09 -5.12 13.79
N GLY A 19 5.78 -4.46 12.70
CA GLY A 19 6.11 -3.05 12.54
C GLY A 19 5.13 -2.17 13.32
N ARG A 20 5.60 -0.99 13.75
CA ARG A 20 4.69 0.03 14.30
C ARG A 20 3.76 0.52 13.22
N ASP A 21 2.56 0.95 13.61
CA ASP A 21 1.63 1.61 12.70
C ASP A 21 2.24 2.87 12.10
N ALA A 22 1.87 3.17 10.86
CA ALA A 22 2.27 4.41 10.23
C ALA A 22 1.54 5.59 10.91
N ARG A 23 2.29 6.62 11.28
CA ARG A 23 1.72 7.83 11.88
C ARG A 23 1.11 8.70 10.79
N LEU A 24 -0.13 9.16 10.98
CA LEU A 24 -0.84 10.02 10.04
C LEU A 24 -0.53 11.51 10.22
N ASP A 25 0.18 11.88 11.27
CA ASP A 25 0.49 13.26 11.63
C ASP A 25 1.88 13.73 11.11
N ASN A 26 2.42 13.08 10.10
CA ASN A 26 3.72 13.41 9.54
C ASN A 26 3.64 14.10 8.15
N GLU A 27 4.77 14.65 7.71
CA GLU A 27 4.88 15.38 6.44
C GLU A 27 4.58 14.51 5.22
N VAL A 28 4.98 13.23 5.25
CA VAL A 28 4.78 12.30 4.13
C VAL A 28 3.30 12.03 3.92
N TYR A 29 2.56 11.73 5.01
CA TYR A 29 1.13 11.50 4.91
C TYR A 29 0.39 12.74 4.38
N ARG A 30 0.73 13.93 4.88
CA ARG A 30 0.11 15.19 4.40
C ARG A 30 0.41 15.45 2.92
N ALA A 31 1.62 15.13 2.45
CA ALA A 31 1.97 15.27 1.05
C ALA A 31 1.18 14.29 0.16
N LEU A 32 1.00 13.05 0.61
CA LEU A 32 0.18 12.05 -0.08
C LEU A 32 -1.29 12.47 -0.14
N GLU A 33 -1.84 12.94 0.97
CA GLU A 33 -3.22 13.45 1.06
C GLU A 33 -3.44 14.64 0.12
N ALA A 34 -2.52 15.60 0.14
CA ALA A 34 -2.58 16.76 -0.73
C ALA A 34 -2.46 16.37 -2.22
N ALA A 35 -1.58 15.43 -2.56
CA ALA A 35 -1.45 14.91 -3.91
C ALA A 35 -2.73 14.17 -4.37
N ALA A 36 -3.33 13.36 -3.49
CA ALA A 36 -4.59 12.67 -3.77
C ALA A 36 -5.72 13.66 -4.06
N THR A 37 -5.83 14.71 -3.25
CA THR A 37 -6.82 15.78 -3.49
C THR A 37 -6.60 16.46 -4.82
N ARG A 38 -5.37 16.81 -5.18
CA ARG A 38 -5.06 17.51 -6.44
C ARG A 38 -5.27 16.65 -7.68
N VAL A 39 -4.87 15.38 -7.62
CA VAL A 39 -4.86 14.50 -8.82
C VAL A 39 -6.17 13.76 -8.99
N TYR A 40 -6.77 13.31 -7.89
CA TYR A 40 -7.98 12.49 -7.92
C TYR A 40 -9.24 13.24 -7.49
N ASN A 41 -9.10 14.46 -6.97
CA ASN A 41 -10.21 15.25 -6.40
C ASN A 41 -11.02 14.47 -5.36
N THR A 42 -10.31 13.81 -4.44
CA THR A 42 -10.89 12.93 -3.44
C THR A 42 -10.31 13.18 -2.04
N THR A 43 -11.02 12.67 -1.05
CA THR A 43 -10.52 12.63 0.33
C THR A 43 -9.77 11.32 0.56
N THR A 44 -8.61 11.41 1.19
CA THR A 44 -7.80 10.25 1.55
C THR A 44 -8.36 9.58 2.80
N LEU A 45 -8.63 8.29 2.71
CA LEU A 45 -8.98 7.46 3.85
C LEU A 45 -7.87 6.44 4.10
N PRO A 46 -7.19 6.48 5.25
CA PRO A 46 -6.22 5.47 5.59
C PRO A 46 -6.90 4.13 5.82
N THR A 47 -6.34 3.08 5.24
CA THR A 47 -6.80 1.71 5.43
C THR A 47 -5.67 0.84 5.93
N MET A 48 -6.01 -0.27 6.55
CA MET A 48 -5.05 -1.29 6.95
C MET A 48 -5.17 -2.48 6.00
N SER A 49 -4.04 -2.85 5.39
CA SER A 49 -3.96 -4.09 4.62
C SER A 49 -3.45 -5.22 5.51
N THR A 50 -4.10 -6.37 5.44
CA THR A 50 -3.65 -7.61 6.08
C THR A 50 -2.64 -8.37 5.24
N GLY A 51 -2.36 -7.91 4.03
CA GLY A 51 -1.37 -8.48 3.13
C GLY A 51 0.06 -8.24 3.61
N ALA A 52 0.96 -9.00 3.04
CA ALA A 52 2.38 -8.94 3.36
C ALA A 52 3.10 -7.98 2.41
N THR A 53 4.02 -7.16 2.95
CA THR A 53 4.80 -6.19 2.18
C THR A 53 6.16 -5.97 2.82
N ASP A 54 7.14 -5.55 2.03
CA ASP A 54 8.49 -5.20 2.48
C ASP A 54 8.51 -4.02 3.46
N MET A 55 7.42 -3.23 3.50
CA MET A 55 7.26 -2.16 4.48
C MET A 55 7.34 -2.64 5.93
N ALA A 56 7.02 -3.92 6.23
CA ALA A 56 7.14 -4.47 7.56
C ALA A 56 8.60 -4.43 8.06
N GLN A 57 9.55 -4.75 7.20
CA GLN A 57 10.98 -4.72 7.52
C GLN A 57 11.50 -3.29 7.75
N LEU A 58 11.04 -2.35 6.92
CA LEU A 58 11.42 -0.95 7.04
C LEU A 58 10.82 -0.31 8.30
N ARG A 59 9.55 -0.59 8.58
CA ARG A 59 8.88 -0.11 9.81
C ARG A 59 9.52 -0.64 11.08
N ALA A 60 9.98 -1.89 11.08
CA ALA A 60 10.70 -2.46 12.21
C ALA A 60 12.01 -1.68 12.52
N LYS A 61 12.58 -1.02 11.52
CA LYS A 61 13.74 -0.13 11.64
C LYS A 61 13.38 1.34 11.89
N GLY A 62 12.10 1.65 12.12
CA GLY A 62 11.63 3.00 12.40
C GLY A 62 11.32 3.86 11.17
N VAL A 63 11.39 3.30 9.97
CA VAL A 63 11.06 4.04 8.74
C VAL A 63 9.54 4.16 8.62
N GLN A 64 9.04 5.37 8.35
CA GLN A 64 7.61 5.58 8.05
C GLN A 64 7.32 5.12 6.62
N CYS A 65 6.37 4.22 6.48
CA CYS A 65 6.01 3.64 5.19
C CYS A 65 4.50 3.69 4.98
N PHE A 66 4.09 4.09 3.78
CA PHE A 66 2.69 4.13 3.36
C PHE A 66 2.53 3.31 2.09
N GLY A 67 1.54 2.42 2.07
CA GLY A 67 1.14 1.72 0.85
C GLY A 67 0.29 2.64 0.00
N ILE A 68 0.65 2.78 -1.25
CA ILE A 68 -0.12 3.50 -2.26
C ILE A 68 -0.23 2.63 -3.50
N GLY A 69 -1.33 2.75 -4.22
CA GLY A 69 -1.57 2.02 -5.46
C GLY A 69 -2.40 2.85 -6.42
N SER A 70 -2.42 2.46 -7.68
CA SER A 70 -3.34 3.00 -8.67
C SER A 70 -4.79 2.63 -8.30
N ALA A 71 -5.74 3.44 -8.75
CA ALA A 71 -7.14 3.05 -8.70
C ALA A 71 -7.36 1.79 -9.55
N THR A 72 -8.15 0.87 -9.03
CA THR A 72 -8.49 -0.38 -9.69
C THR A 72 -9.96 -0.41 -10.06
N ASP A 73 -10.27 -1.11 -11.14
CA ASP A 73 -11.66 -1.43 -11.45
C ASP A 73 -12.15 -2.54 -10.51
N PHE A 74 -13.23 -2.28 -9.77
CA PHE A 74 -13.80 -3.25 -8.85
C PHE A 74 -14.45 -4.45 -9.54
N GLU A 75 -14.70 -4.36 -10.84
CA GLU A 75 -15.21 -5.47 -11.63
C GLU A 75 -14.11 -6.46 -12.05
N ASP A 76 -12.86 -6.04 -12.08
CA ASP A 76 -11.75 -6.85 -12.56
C ASP A 76 -11.42 -8.05 -11.64
N PRO A 77 -11.34 -7.93 -10.31
CA PRO A 77 -11.03 -9.06 -9.44
C PRO A 77 -12.02 -10.23 -9.57
N PRO A 78 -13.36 -10.02 -9.58
CA PRO A 78 -14.32 -11.11 -9.78
C PRO A 78 -14.20 -11.79 -11.14
N LYS A 79 -13.66 -11.09 -12.15
CA LYS A 79 -13.45 -11.62 -13.50
C LYS A 79 -12.10 -12.31 -13.70
N GLY A 80 -11.28 -12.39 -12.67
CA GLY A 80 -9.95 -13.00 -12.72
C GLY A 80 -8.83 -12.05 -13.15
N PHE A 81 -9.08 -10.75 -13.28
CA PHE A 81 -8.09 -9.74 -13.69
C PHE A 81 -7.52 -8.93 -12.52
N GLY A 82 -7.76 -9.38 -11.30
CA GLY A 82 -7.29 -8.70 -10.09
C GLY A 82 -5.81 -8.96 -9.80
N ALA A 83 -5.33 -8.32 -8.74
CA ALA A 83 -3.95 -8.44 -8.26
C ALA A 83 -3.56 -9.91 -8.03
N HIS A 84 -2.32 -10.25 -8.39
CA HIS A 84 -1.73 -11.60 -8.31
C HIS A 84 -2.33 -12.63 -9.27
N SER A 85 -3.13 -12.24 -10.26
CA SER A 85 -3.51 -13.12 -11.34
C SER A 85 -2.49 -13.04 -12.49
N ASP A 86 -2.41 -14.07 -13.29
CA ASP A 86 -1.58 -14.09 -14.51
C ASP A 86 -2.14 -13.19 -15.63
N GLN A 87 -3.36 -12.68 -15.45
CA GLN A 87 -4.07 -11.75 -16.32
C GLN A 87 -4.32 -10.39 -15.65
N GLU A 88 -3.57 -10.08 -14.61
CA GLU A 88 -3.68 -8.79 -13.91
C GLU A 88 -3.54 -7.63 -14.90
N ARG A 89 -4.45 -6.68 -14.79
CA ARG A 89 -4.47 -5.50 -15.67
C ARG A 89 -4.75 -4.23 -14.90
N LEU A 90 -4.36 -3.13 -15.51
CA LEU A 90 -4.53 -1.78 -15.01
C LEU A 90 -5.15 -0.91 -16.11
N LEU A 91 -6.05 -0.02 -15.73
CA LEU A 91 -6.55 0.99 -16.65
C LEU A 91 -5.42 1.96 -17.03
N GLU A 92 -5.22 2.19 -18.32
CA GLU A 92 -4.18 3.09 -18.84
C GLU A 92 -4.32 4.51 -18.28
N SER A 93 -5.56 5.02 -18.22
CA SER A 93 -5.84 6.33 -17.61
C SER A 93 -5.41 6.43 -16.14
N GLU A 94 -5.57 5.33 -15.39
CA GLU A 94 -5.18 5.27 -13.98
C GLU A 94 -3.67 5.14 -13.80
N LEU A 95 -2.99 4.48 -14.73
CA LEU A 95 -1.54 4.50 -14.77
C LEU A 95 -1.00 5.93 -14.91
N HIS A 96 -1.54 6.71 -15.85
CA HIS A 96 -1.14 8.10 -16.05
C HIS A 96 -1.45 8.99 -14.82
N ARG A 97 -2.60 8.80 -14.19
CA ARG A 97 -2.94 9.50 -12.96
C ARG A 97 -1.99 9.13 -11.82
N PHE A 98 -1.68 7.85 -11.70
CA PHE A 98 -0.78 7.36 -10.64
C PHE A 98 0.64 7.90 -10.81
N VAL A 99 1.14 8.02 -12.03
CA VAL A 99 2.43 8.69 -12.31
C VAL A 99 2.38 10.15 -11.86
N ARG A 100 1.32 10.90 -12.18
CA ARG A 100 1.14 12.29 -11.74
C ARG A 100 1.07 12.41 -10.21
N PHE A 101 0.32 11.52 -9.58
CA PHE A 101 0.21 11.45 -8.12
C PHE A 101 1.58 11.26 -7.46
N ASN A 102 2.34 10.26 -7.92
CA ASN A 102 3.68 10.00 -7.37
C ASN A 102 4.62 11.17 -7.58
N TRP A 103 4.62 11.76 -8.77
CA TRP A 103 5.42 12.94 -9.07
C TRP A 103 5.10 14.10 -8.14
N ASP A 104 3.82 14.41 -7.97
CA ASP A 104 3.36 15.48 -7.10
C ASP A 104 3.73 15.24 -5.63
N ALA A 105 3.47 14.06 -5.11
CA ALA A 105 3.80 13.71 -3.73
C ALA A 105 5.31 13.78 -3.47
N ILE A 106 6.14 13.17 -4.32
CA ILE A 106 7.60 13.12 -4.16
C ILE A 106 8.20 14.52 -4.26
N THR A 107 7.79 15.32 -5.24
CA THR A 107 8.34 16.66 -5.41
C THR A 107 7.97 17.60 -4.27
N ASN A 108 6.77 17.44 -3.68
CA ASN A 108 6.40 18.22 -2.51
C ASN A 108 7.21 17.84 -1.27
N ILE A 109 7.44 16.57 -1.03
CA ILE A 109 8.29 16.10 0.07
C ILE A 109 9.74 16.57 -0.13
N ALA A 110 10.27 16.47 -1.35
CA ALA A 110 11.65 16.85 -1.64
C ALA A 110 11.90 18.37 -1.56
N ARG A 111 10.88 19.20 -1.79
CA ARG A 111 10.96 20.68 -1.72
C ARG A 111 10.82 21.23 -0.31
N ALA A 112 10.29 20.46 0.61
CA ALA A 112 10.01 20.88 1.99
C ALA A 112 11.28 20.98 2.87
N ARG A 113 12.48 20.93 2.27
CA ARG A 113 13.77 21.02 2.96
C ARG A 113 14.55 22.24 2.51
#